data_b0e1df0fcf2436daf431c968b95551b9
#
_entry.id   b0e1df0fcf2436daf431c968b95551b9
#
_cell.length_a   1.000
_cell.length_b   1.000
_cell.length_c   1.000
_cell.angle_alpha   90.00
_cell.angle_beta   90.00
_cell.angle_gamma   90.00
#
_symmetry.space_group_name_H-M   'P 1'
#
loop_
_entity.id
_entity.type
_entity.pdbx_description
1 polymer ?
#
loop_
_entity_poly.entity_id
_entity_poly.type
_entity_poly.pdbx_seq_one_letter_code
_entity_poly.pdbx_strand_id
1 'polypeptide(L)'
;MMVLLSLGIAPWAKAQTFDKLWKQVEQAEQKSLPQTVIQLTDRIYKKAETERNSPQMLKAYTWRMKYRETLTPDSFYVSLKGLEQWAETTDKPMDRAVLNSLIAGIYADYASSNRWQIRQRTNIVDEAPSSDIREWSSNMFVQQVMTVSYTHLTLPTKLE
;
A
#
# COMPACT_ATOMS: atom_id res chain seq x y z
N MET A 1 -23.86 54.64 -14.66
CA MET A 1 -22.70 54.04 -14.01
C MET A 1 -22.88 52.52 -14.06
N MET A 2 -22.28 51.89 -15.06
CA MET A 2 -22.48 50.46 -15.38
C MET A 2 -21.31 49.67 -14.79
N VAL A 3 -21.59 48.86 -13.77
CA VAL A 3 -20.58 47.97 -13.16
C VAL A 3 -20.54 46.66 -13.97
N LEU A 4 -19.46 46.46 -14.74
CA LEU A 4 -19.15 45.22 -15.42
C LEU A 4 -18.58 44.25 -14.39
N LEU A 5 -19.40 43.27 -13.97
CA LEU A 5 -18.95 42.08 -13.27
C LEU A 5 -18.20 41.18 -14.25
N SER A 6 -16.88 41.22 -14.21
CA SER A 6 -16.03 40.20 -14.91
C SER A 6 -16.08 38.89 -14.13
N LEU A 7 -16.92 37.98 -14.57
CA LEU A 7 -16.87 36.57 -14.19
C LEU A 7 -15.54 35.99 -14.70
N GLY A 8 -14.56 35.92 -13.83
CA GLY A 8 -13.32 35.21 -14.08
C GLY A 8 -13.61 33.71 -14.26
N ILE A 9 -13.62 33.26 -15.50
CA ILE A 9 -13.65 31.84 -15.85
C ILE A 9 -12.30 31.27 -15.44
N ALA A 10 -12.24 30.63 -14.28
CA ALA A 10 -11.08 29.84 -13.89
C ALA A 10 -10.83 28.79 -14.99
N PRO A 11 -9.59 28.67 -15.51
CA PRO A 11 -9.29 27.65 -16.50
C PRO A 11 -9.52 26.29 -15.86
N TRP A 12 -10.49 25.56 -16.33
CA TRP A 12 -10.71 24.16 -16.00
C TRP A 12 -9.46 23.38 -16.39
N ALA A 13 -8.51 23.27 -15.50
CA ALA A 13 -7.44 22.28 -15.63
C ALA A 13 -8.14 20.92 -15.75
N LYS A 14 -8.21 20.38 -16.96
CA LYS A 14 -8.81 19.06 -17.22
C LYS A 14 -8.14 18.08 -16.26
N ALA A 15 -8.85 17.70 -15.20
CA ALA A 15 -8.35 16.72 -14.25
C ALA A 15 -7.98 15.47 -15.05
N GLN A 16 -6.70 15.09 -15.00
CA GLN A 16 -6.23 13.90 -15.70
C GLN A 16 -7.00 12.69 -15.16
N THR A 17 -7.51 11.87 -16.04
CA THR A 17 -8.13 10.60 -15.66
C THR A 17 -7.09 9.63 -15.13
N PHE A 18 -7.48 8.66 -14.29
CA PHE A 18 -6.57 7.62 -13.81
C PHE A 18 -5.88 6.89 -14.96
N ASP A 19 -6.61 6.58 -16.05
CA ASP A 19 -6.04 5.90 -17.22
C ASP A 19 -4.89 6.67 -17.87
N LYS A 20 -5.02 7.99 -17.99
CA LYS A 20 -3.93 8.82 -18.51
C LYS A 20 -2.72 8.84 -17.60
N LEU A 21 -2.93 8.90 -16.30
CA LEU A 21 -1.84 8.85 -15.32
C LEU A 21 -1.15 7.49 -15.34
N TRP A 22 -1.92 6.39 -15.39
CA TRP A 22 -1.34 5.04 -15.48
C TRP A 22 -0.57 4.81 -16.78
N LYS A 23 -1.03 5.32 -17.92
CA LYS A 23 -0.25 5.30 -19.17
C LYS A 23 1.09 6.03 -19.04
N GLN A 24 1.13 7.14 -18.30
CA GLN A 24 2.40 7.83 -18.01
C GLN A 24 3.32 6.99 -17.12
N VAL A 25 2.75 6.28 -16.14
CA VAL A 25 3.51 5.33 -15.30
C VAL A 25 4.12 4.24 -16.17
N GLU A 26 3.34 3.58 -17.03
CA GLU A 26 3.82 2.55 -17.96
C GLU A 26 4.96 3.06 -18.87
N GLN A 27 4.81 4.26 -19.41
CA GLN A 27 5.85 4.90 -20.23
C GLN A 27 7.15 5.18 -19.43
N ALA A 28 7.01 5.57 -18.17
CA ALA A 28 8.15 5.79 -17.28
C ALA A 28 8.85 4.46 -16.93
N GLU A 29 8.08 3.39 -16.72
CA GLU A 29 8.60 2.03 -16.51
C GLU A 29 9.41 1.54 -17.72
N GLN A 30 8.85 1.66 -18.92
CA GLN A 30 9.53 1.28 -20.18
C GLN A 30 10.85 2.03 -20.38
N LYS A 31 10.94 3.26 -19.87
CA LYS A 31 12.15 4.09 -19.93
C LYS A 31 13.08 3.89 -18.73
N SER A 32 12.77 2.97 -17.84
CA SER A 32 13.53 2.71 -16.61
C SER A 32 13.76 3.98 -15.76
N LEU A 33 12.68 4.76 -15.56
CA LEU A 33 12.69 6.02 -14.81
C LEU A 33 11.98 5.86 -13.44
N PRO A 34 12.59 5.20 -12.45
CA PRO A 34 11.95 4.85 -11.18
C PRO A 34 11.46 6.07 -10.39
N GLN A 35 12.23 7.17 -10.37
CA GLN A 35 11.81 8.39 -9.68
C GLN A 35 10.57 9.02 -10.31
N THR A 36 10.45 8.98 -11.65
CA THR A 36 9.27 9.46 -12.35
C THR A 36 8.05 8.59 -12.04
N VAL A 37 8.24 7.26 -11.96
CA VAL A 37 7.18 6.34 -11.53
C VAL A 37 6.68 6.69 -10.13
N ILE A 38 7.59 6.92 -9.18
CA ILE A 38 7.24 7.32 -7.81
C ILE A 38 6.42 8.62 -7.80
N GLN A 39 6.86 9.64 -8.52
CA GLN A 39 6.15 10.93 -8.60
C GLN A 39 4.76 10.79 -9.20
N LEU A 40 4.61 9.99 -10.27
CA LEU A 40 3.33 9.76 -10.91
C LEU A 40 2.38 8.96 -10.01
N THR A 41 2.87 7.94 -9.34
CA THR A 41 2.08 7.14 -8.39
C THR A 41 1.68 7.95 -7.15
N ASP A 42 2.52 8.88 -6.67
CA ASP A 42 2.14 9.82 -5.62
C ASP A 42 0.99 10.74 -6.07
N ARG A 43 1.00 11.20 -7.33
CA ARG A 43 -0.11 11.99 -7.90
C ARG A 43 -1.39 11.19 -8.01
N ILE A 44 -1.28 9.92 -8.45
CA ILE A 44 -2.44 9.01 -8.53
C ILE A 44 -3.01 8.77 -7.14
N TYR A 45 -2.15 8.50 -6.15
CA TYR A 45 -2.55 8.26 -4.76
C TYR A 45 -3.34 9.46 -4.20
N LYS A 46 -2.79 10.67 -4.29
CA LYS A 46 -3.45 11.90 -3.81
C LYS A 46 -4.79 12.15 -4.49
N LYS A 47 -4.87 11.93 -5.82
CA LYS A 47 -6.12 12.03 -6.56
C LYS A 47 -7.14 11.00 -6.07
N ALA A 48 -6.73 9.76 -5.92
CA ALA A 48 -7.57 8.66 -5.46
C ALA A 48 -8.05 8.88 -4.01
N GLU A 49 -7.21 9.43 -3.15
CA GLU A 49 -7.56 9.82 -1.78
C GLU A 49 -8.66 10.90 -1.78
N THR A 50 -8.50 11.96 -2.58
CA THR A 50 -9.51 13.02 -2.73
C THR A 50 -10.84 12.47 -3.24
N GLU A 51 -10.80 11.50 -4.17
CA GLU A 51 -11.99 10.86 -4.76
C GLU A 51 -12.50 9.66 -3.95
N ARG A 52 -11.86 9.33 -2.82
CA ARG A 52 -12.17 8.17 -1.97
C ARG A 52 -12.17 6.85 -2.73
N ASN A 53 -11.29 6.72 -3.72
CA ASN A 53 -11.15 5.56 -4.60
C ASN A 53 -10.09 4.61 -4.05
N SER A 54 -10.48 3.76 -3.09
CA SER A 54 -9.57 2.82 -2.41
C SER A 54 -8.81 1.89 -3.36
N PRO A 55 -9.39 1.32 -4.43
CA PRO A 55 -8.66 0.50 -5.38
C PRO A 55 -7.51 1.24 -6.06
N GLN A 56 -7.73 2.50 -6.46
CA GLN A 56 -6.68 3.31 -7.08
C GLN A 56 -5.60 3.73 -6.06
N MET A 57 -6.01 4.02 -4.83
CA MET A 57 -5.07 4.28 -3.74
C MET A 57 -4.14 3.09 -3.52
N LEU A 58 -4.71 1.89 -3.39
CA LEU A 58 -3.95 0.67 -3.14
C LEU A 58 -3.01 0.35 -4.29
N LYS A 59 -3.50 0.40 -5.53
CA LYS A 59 -2.67 0.19 -6.72
C LYS A 59 -1.50 1.19 -6.76
N ALA A 60 -1.75 2.46 -6.51
CA ALA A 60 -0.71 3.48 -6.50
C ALA A 60 0.29 3.28 -5.36
N TYR A 61 -0.19 2.86 -4.17
CA TYR A 61 0.66 2.58 -3.03
C TYR A 61 1.63 1.43 -3.30
N THR A 62 1.14 0.30 -3.82
CA THR A 62 1.96 -0.88 -4.11
C THR A 62 3.00 -0.61 -5.20
N TRP A 63 2.63 0.13 -6.25
CA TRP A 63 3.58 0.58 -7.28
C TRP A 63 4.68 1.46 -6.69
N ARG A 64 4.30 2.45 -5.89
CA ARG A 64 5.24 3.33 -5.20
C ARG A 64 6.18 2.55 -4.27
N MET A 65 5.65 1.59 -3.50
CA MET A 65 6.44 0.72 -2.62
C MET A 65 7.52 -0.01 -3.41
N LYS A 66 7.15 -0.71 -4.48
CA LYS A 66 8.06 -1.43 -5.39
C LYS A 66 9.20 -0.54 -5.89
N TYR A 67 8.89 0.66 -6.38
CA TYR A 67 9.90 1.53 -6.97
C TYR A 67 10.75 2.29 -5.93
N ARG A 68 10.20 2.55 -4.74
CA ARG A 68 11.00 3.07 -3.63
C ARG A 68 12.03 2.06 -3.14
N GLU A 69 11.65 0.80 -3.03
CA GLU A 69 12.54 -0.30 -2.64
C GLU A 69 13.73 -0.43 -3.61
N THR A 70 13.52 -0.27 -4.91
CA THR A 70 14.64 -0.31 -5.89
C THR A 70 15.66 0.82 -5.71
N LEU A 71 15.24 1.98 -5.17
CA LEU A 71 16.12 3.11 -4.91
C LEU A 71 16.70 3.11 -3.50
N THR A 72 15.94 2.64 -2.54
CA THR A 72 16.28 2.62 -1.12
C THR A 72 15.68 1.35 -0.49
N PRO A 73 16.45 0.27 -0.35
CA PRO A 73 15.94 -1.02 0.14
C PRO A 73 15.19 -0.92 1.47
N ASP A 74 15.66 -0.11 2.42
CA ASP A 74 15.00 0.08 3.71
C ASP A 74 13.62 0.74 3.63
N SER A 75 13.28 1.36 2.50
CA SER A 75 11.96 1.95 2.28
C SER A 75 10.83 0.90 2.24
N PHE A 76 11.19 -0.37 2.00
CA PHE A 76 10.25 -1.50 2.08
C PHE A 76 9.59 -1.58 3.46
N TYR A 77 10.37 -1.52 4.54
CA TYR A 77 9.86 -1.64 5.92
C TYR A 77 8.96 -0.47 6.29
N VAL A 78 9.32 0.74 5.88
CA VAL A 78 8.49 1.94 6.08
C VAL A 78 7.16 1.82 5.33
N SER A 79 7.20 1.31 4.11
CA SER A 79 6.01 1.12 3.29
C SER A 79 5.11 0.01 3.83
N LEU A 80 5.69 -1.10 4.29
CA LEU A 80 4.95 -2.18 4.93
C LEU A 80 4.21 -1.68 6.18
N LYS A 81 4.91 -0.96 7.07
CA LYS A 81 4.30 -0.36 8.26
C LYS A 81 3.15 0.60 7.91
N GLY A 82 3.27 1.34 6.82
CA GLY A 82 2.18 2.19 6.33
C GLY A 82 0.95 1.39 5.85
N LEU A 83 1.14 0.21 5.26
CA LEU A 83 0.03 -0.69 4.90
C LEU A 83 -0.65 -1.27 6.15
N GLU A 84 0.14 -1.70 7.13
CA GLU A 84 -0.36 -2.21 8.42
C GLU A 84 -1.22 -1.16 9.11
N GLN A 85 -0.71 0.06 9.24
CA GLN A 85 -1.44 1.18 9.83
C GLN A 85 -2.72 1.51 9.05
N TRP A 86 -2.67 1.43 7.72
CA TRP A 86 -3.89 1.65 6.91
C TRP A 86 -4.93 0.56 7.16
N ALA A 87 -4.52 -0.71 7.27
CA ALA A 87 -5.43 -1.81 7.58
C ALA A 87 -6.07 -1.67 8.97
N GLU A 88 -5.31 -1.18 9.97
CA GLU A 88 -5.80 -0.96 11.33
C GLU A 88 -6.79 0.22 11.42
N THR A 89 -6.52 1.30 10.68
CA THR A 89 -7.26 2.55 10.81
C THR A 89 -8.45 2.69 9.86
N THR A 90 -8.54 1.85 8.81
CA THR A 90 -9.65 1.93 7.86
C THR A 90 -10.98 1.51 8.50
N ASP A 91 -12.00 2.31 8.29
CA ASP A 91 -13.39 2.03 8.69
C ASP A 91 -14.15 1.16 7.67
N LYS A 92 -13.55 0.90 6.49
CA LYS A 92 -14.14 0.12 5.41
C LYS A 92 -13.76 -1.36 5.53
N PRO A 93 -14.69 -2.27 5.84
CA PRO A 93 -14.38 -3.69 6.02
C PRO A 93 -13.76 -4.34 4.78
N MET A 94 -14.21 -3.96 3.58
CA MET A 94 -13.67 -4.49 2.32
C MET A 94 -12.23 -4.03 2.10
N ASP A 95 -11.92 -2.76 2.36
CA ASP A 95 -10.55 -2.24 2.24
C ASP A 95 -9.63 -2.96 3.23
N ARG A 96 -10.08 -3.16 4.48
CA ARG A 96 -9.34 -3.91 5.50
C ARG A 96 -9.06 -5.34 5.07
N ALA A 97 -10.04 -6.04 4.51
CA ALA A 97 -9.86 -7.40 4.03
C ALA A 97 -8.81 -7.49 2.91
N VAL A 98 -8.86 -6.57 1.95
CA VAL A 98 -7.89 -6.53 0.84
C VAL A 98 -6.48 -6.18 1.35
N LEU A 99 -6.36 -5.19 2.24
CA LEU A 99 -5.09 -4.80 2.87
C LEU A 99 -4.48 -5.96 3.65
N ASN A 100 -5.27 -6.64 4.49
CA ASN A 100 -4.81 -7.79 5.26
C ASN A 100 -4.35 -8.94 4.36
N SER A 101 -5.07 -9.22 3.27
CA SER A 101 -4.66 -10.23 2.30
C SER A 101 -3.32 -9.89 1.65
N LEU A 102 -3.13 -8.62 1.28
CA LEU A 102 -1.86 -8.13 0.73
C LEU A 102 -0.71 -8.24 1.74
N ILE A 103 -0.93 -7.80 2.99
CA ILE A 103 0.06 -7.86 4.06
C ILE A 103 0.47 -9.31 4.35
N ALA A 104 -0.51 -10.24 4.43
CA ALA A 104 -0.23 -11.66 4.61
C ALA A 104 0.64 -12.23 3.47
N GLY A 105 0.36 -11.84 2.22
CA GLY A 105 1.19 -12.19 1.07
C GLY A 105 2.61 -11.66 1.20
N ILE A 106 2.78 -10.39 1.58
CA ILE A 106 4.10 -9.77 1.78
C ILE A 106 4.89 -10.49 2.88
N TYR A 107 4.25 -10.86 3.99
CA TYR A 107 4.91 -11.62 5.06
C TYR A 107 5.35 -13.01 4.58
N ALA A 108 4.50 -13.71 3.83
CA ALA A 108 4.81 -15.03 3.29
C ALA A 108 5.98 -14.96 2.28
N ASP A 109 5.97 -13.98 1.40
CA ASP A 109 7.02 -13.76 0.40
C ASP A 109 8.36 -13.39 1.08
N TYR A 110 8.32 -12.52 2.09
CA TYR A 110 9.49 -12.16 2.88
C TYR A 110 10.07 -13.38 3.59
N ALA A 111 9.22 -14.18 4.26
CA ALA A 111 9.66 -15.39 4.96
C ALA A 111 10.25 -16.42 4.00
N SER A 112 9.67 -16.58 2.81
CA SER A 112 10.17 -17.47 1.78
C SER A 112 11.54 -17.03 1.24
N SER A 113 11.68 -15.75 0.93
CA SER A 113 12.91 -15.17 0.37
C SER A 113 14.06 -15.17 1.38
N ASN A 114 13.77 -15.04 2.67
CA ASN A 114 14.76 -14.98 3.76
C ASN A 114 14.83 -16.26 4.60
N ARG A 115 14.29 -17.38 4.09
CA ARG A 115 14.11 -18.64 4.83
C ARG A 115 15.36 -19.10 5.59
N TRP A 116 16.53 -19.02 4.96
CA TRP A 116 17.78 -19.49 5.59
C TRP A 116 18.16 -18.63 6.81
N GLN A 117 18.08 -17.34 6.70
CA GLN A 117 18.39 -16.38 7.78
C GLN A 117 17.38 -16.50 8.94
N ILE A 118 16.09 -16.65 8.60
CA ILE A 118 15.00 -16.78 9.58
C ILE A 118 15.13 -18.08 10.40
N ARG A 119 15.53 -19.19 9.77
CA ARG A 119 15.72 -20.48 10.46
C ARG A 119 16.85 -20.46 11.50
N GLN A 120 17.80 -19.55 11.39
CA GLN A 120 18.88 -19.42 12.35
C GLN A 120 18.49 -18.61 13.58
N ARG A 121 17.34 -17.94 13.56
CA ARG A 121 16.84 -17.15 14.69
C ARG A 121 16.23 -18.05 15.73
N THR A 122 16.51 -17.74 17.00
CA THR A 122 15.89 -18.44 18.13
C THR A 122 14.39 -18.20 18.14
N ASN A 123 13.60 -19.28 18.27
CA ASN A 123 12.17 -19.17 18.48
C ASN A 123 11.92 -18.73 19.93
N ILE A 124 11.53 -17.49 20.12
CA ILE A 124 11.08 -16.98 21.41
C ILE A 124 9.57 -17.23 21.45
N VAL A 125 9.13 -18.08 22.39
CA VAL A 125 7.78 -18.67 22.37
C VAL A 125 6.71 -17.77 23.01
N ASP A 126 7.11 -16.82 23.87
CA ASP A 126 6.16 -16.05 24.69
C ASP A 126 6.28 -14.52 24.56
N GLU A 127 6.94 -14.03 23.53
CA GLU A 127 7.11 -12.61 23.31
C GLU A 127 6.19 -12.09 22.22
N ALA A 128 5.58 -10.93 22.45
CA ALA A 128 4.81 -10.25 21.41
C ALA A 128 5.72 -9.97 20.20
N PRO A 129 5.22 -10.12 18.96
CA PRO A 129 6.03 -9.89 17.76
C PRO A 129 6.63 -8.49 17.78
N SER A 130 7.93 -8.39 17.53
CA SER A 130 8.57 -7.10 17.28
C SER A 130 7.85 -6.36 16.15
N SER A 131 7.85 -5.03 16.21
CA SER A 131 7.34 -4.20 15.14
C SER A 131 8.19 -4.26 13.85
N ASP A 132 9.34 -4.94 13.91
CA ASP A 132 10.27 -5.12 12.81
C ASP A 132 10.30 -6.57 12.34
N ILE A 133 9.80 -6.82 11.13
CA ILE A 133 9.77 -8.18 10.55
C ILE A 133 11.17 -8.79 10.39
N ARG A 134 12.23 -7.97 10.40
CA ARG A 134 13.61 -8.45 10.35
C ARG A 134 14.02 -9.24 11.59
N GLU A 135 13.29 -9.07 12.69
CA GLU A 135 13.55 -9.75 13.96
C GLU A 135 12.66 -11.00 14.14
N TRP A 136 11.68 -11.21 13.29
CA TRP A 136 10.72 -12.30 13.44
C TRP A 136 11.34 -13.68 13.20
N SER A 137 11.01 -14.62 14.09
CA SER A 137 11.29 -16.04 13.91
C SER A 137 10.32 -16.71 12.93
N SER A 138 10.60 -17.94 12.52
CA SER A 138 9.71 -18.71 11.63
C SER A 138 8.29 -18.84 12.21
N ASN A 139 8.17 -19.07 13.53
CA ASN A 139 6.88 -19.21 14.19
C ASN A 139 6.10 -17.89 14.21
N MET A 140 6.79 -16.76 14.42
CA MET A 140 6.17 -15.44 14.36
C MET A 140 5.57 -15.14 12.97
N PHE A 141 6.29 -15.47 11.88
CA PHE A 141 5.75 -15.33 10.53
C PHE A 141 4.48 -16.15 10.33
N VAL A 142 4.48 -17.43 10.74
CA VAL A 142 3.29 -18.29 10.64
C VAL A 142 2.11 -17.70 11.42
N GLN A 143 2.35 -17.29 12.66
CA GLN A 143 1.31 -16.67 13.49
C GLN A 143 0.77 -15.39 12.87
N GLN A 144 1.62 -14.49 12.40
CA GLN A 144 1.19 -13.22 11.82
C GLN A 144 0.43 -13.41 10.51
N VAL A 145 0.90 -14.29 9.63
CA VAL A 145 0.17 -14.64 8.40
C VAL A 145 -1.22 -15.19 8.73
N MET A 146 -1.32 -16.09 9.72
CA MET A 146 -2.62 -16.63 10.16
C MET A 146 -3.50 -15.53 10.75
N THR A 147 -3.00 -14.74 11.69
CA THR A 147 -3.76 -13.68 12.36
C THR A 147 -4.32 -12.71 11.35
N VAL A 148 -3.50 -12.20 10.44
CA VAL A 148 -3.91 -11.25 9.41
C VAL A 148 -4.88 -11.89 8.42
N SER A 149 -4.68 -13.18 8.06
CA SER A 149 -5.59 -13.91 7.17
C SER A 149 -6.95 -14.20 7.81
N TYR A 150 -7.00 -14.51 9.09
CA TYR A 150 -8.27 -14.80 9.78
C TYR A 150 -9.10 -13.55 10.07
N THR A 151 -8.49 -12.40 10.26
CA THR A 151 -9.23 -11.15 10.55
C THR A 151 -10.16 -10.71 9.43
N HIS A 152 -9.96 -11.17 8.20
CA HIS A 152 -10.90 -10.88 7.11
C HIS A 152 -11.95 -11.98 6.86
N LEU A 153 -11.76 -13.18 7.39
CA LEU A 153 -12.76 -14.25 7.31
C LEU A 153 -13.91 -14.05 8.30
N THR A 154 -13.71 -13.24 9.32
CA THR A 154 -14.74 -12.87 10.32
C THR A 154 -15.50 -11.60 9.94
N LEU A 155 -15.67 -11.31 8.64
CA LEU A 155 -16.61 -10.28 8.22
C LEU A 155 -18.00 -10.66 8.77
N PRO A 156 -18.72 -9.73 9.46
CA PRO A 156 -20.05 -10.02 9.94
C PRO A 156 -20.94 -10.36 8.75
N THR A 157 -21.30 -11.63 8.62
CA THR A 157 -22.36 -12.10 7.74
C THR A 157 -23.72 -11.70 8.33
N LYS A 158 -23.93 -10.41 8.54
CA LYS A 158 -25.28 -9.88 8.75
C LYS A 158 -25.76 -9.35 7.40
N LEU A 159 -26.29 -10.28 6.63
CA LEU A 159 -27.38 -10.01 5.70
C LEU A 159 -28.64 -9.92 6.57
N GLU A 160 -29.03 -8.70 6.95
CA GLU A 160 -30.40 -8.38 7.31
C GLU A 160 -31.11 -7.77 6.11
#